data_e03e242529f904184bb59f47e9cf528c
#
_entry.id   e03e242529f904184bb59f47e9cf528c
#
_cell.length_a   1.000
_cell.length_b   1.000
_cell.length_c   1.000
_cell.angle_alpha   90.00
_cell.angle_beta   90.00
_cell.angle_gamma   90.00
#
_symmetry.space_group_name_H-M   'P 1'
#
loop_
_entity.id
_entity.type
_entity.pdbx_description
1 polymer ?
#
loop_
_entity_poly.entity_id
_entity_poly.type
_entity_poly.pdbx_seq_one_letter_code
_entity_poly.pdbx_strand_id
1 'polypeptide(L)'
;MANKARKLKLQTESSQRFERGVDYNLPKKAFIELQSIIFKNKICDFSDFNFSDCEDYLPKQKQVKIEFNKIRKVIGVDLKDEDIEKLLLSIGCDFNKKSQIATNPSYRFDLSIHADYIEEIARIYGYDNIPIVSEKINIEPSKQYPPFKMINTIKNYLYNNGYYECINYSFVNDDSLENFNWKHEEFNLHRKITNYMSLEQNKLRSNLASSLIKNIEFNNNVNSEKSYRFYEISSVFSEKLEQVLTCVVNGDKEDENWSSKKQKFDKYDLTTVVEDLGKFFGVDKSKLDYVIKDIYYNKKQYLVLTLSISALIKAKKKIQEEKFINYSKL
;
A
#
# COMPACT_ATOMS: atom_id res chain seq x y z
N MET A 1 -21.30 3.33 -19.83
CA MET A 1 -21.74 3.57 -18.45
C MET A 1 -20.59 3.55 -17.45
N ALA A 2 -19.51 2.83 -17.74
CA ALA A 2 -18.33 2.78 -16.86
C ALA A 2 -17.88 4.18 -16.39
N ASN A 3 -17.63 4.34 -15.11
CA ASN A 3 -17.21 5.57 -14.43
C ASN A 3 -18.20 6.76 -14.43
N LYS A 4 -19.31 6.72 -15.16
CA LYS A 4 -20.28 7.84 -15.18
C LYS A 4 -21.10 7.88 -13.89
N ALA A 5 -21.55 6.74 -13.40
CA ALA A 5 -22.28 6.66 -12.12
C ALA A 5 -21.43 7.17 -10.95
N ARG A 6 -20.14 6.82 -10.92
CA ARG A 6 -19.20 7.31 -9.88
C ARG A 6 -18.99 8.82 -9.94
N LYS A 7 -18.84 9.39 -11.16
CA LYS A 7 -18.71 10.86 -11.35
C LYS A 7 -19.96 11.62 -10.88
N LEU A 8 -21.13 11.04 -11.10
CA LEU A 8 -22.40 11.63 -10.69
C LEU A 8 -22.83 11.26 -9.27
N LYS A 9 -22.02 10.45 -8.54
CA LYS A 9 -22.34 9.91 -7.20
C LYS A 9 -23.67 9.13 -7.16
N LEU A 10 -24.09 8.55 -8.27
CA LEU A 10 -25.31 7.77 -8.42
C LEU A 10 -24.97 6.28 -8.44
N GLN A 11 -24.70 5.72 -7.27
CA GLN A 11 -24.48 4.28 -7.11
C GLN A 11 -25.80 3.58 -6.76
N THR A 12 -26.34 2.85 -7.72
CA THR A 12 -27.54 2.02 -7.58
C THR A 12 -27.26 0.62 -8.07
N GLU A 13 -28.10 -0.35 -7.73
CA GLU A 13 -28.02 -1.71 -8.29
C GLU A 13 -28.00 -1.72 -9.83
N SER A 14 -28.84 -0.90 -10.46
CA SER A 14 -28.86 -0.75 -11.90
C SER A 14 -27.55 -0.20 -12.45
N SER A 15 -27.02 0.85 -11.83
CA SER A 15 -25.76 1.45 -12.30
C SER A 15 -24.59 0.48 -12.20
N GLN A 16 -24.54 -0.35 -11.15
CA GLN A 16 -23.51 -1.38 -10.99
C GLN A 16 -23.61 -2.46 -12.06
N ARG A 17 -24.82 -2.91 -12.36
CA ARG A 17 -25.05 -3.91 -13.42
C ARG A 17 -24.69 -3.36 -14.80
N PHE A 18 -25.12 -2.15 -15.12
CA PHE A 18 -24.77 -1.49 -16.39
C PHE A 18 -23.27 -1.17 -16.50
N GLU A 19 -22.59 -0.91 -15.40
CA GLU A 19 -21.13 -0.69 -15.40
C GLU A 19 -20.36 -1.97 -15.74
N ARG A 20 -20.82 -3.13 -15.26
CA ARG A 20 -20.23 -4.44 -15.53
C ARG A 20 -20.61 -5.01 -16.88
N GLY A 21 -21.68 -4.53 -17.46
CA GLY A 21 -22.27 -5.02 -18.71
C GLY A 21 -23.53 -5.85 -18.46
N VAL A 22 -24.51 -5.66 -19.33
CA VAL A 22 -25.80 -6.38 -19.30
C VAL A 22 -25.94 -7.14 -20.62
N ASP A 23 -26.44 -8.36 -20.55
CA ASP A 23 -26.71 -9.16 -21.75
C ASP A 23 -27.70 -8.46 -22.67
N TYR A 24 -27.19 -8.01 -23.79
CA TYR A 24 -28.00 -7.31 -24.80
C TYR A 24 -29.03 -8.20 -25.50
N ASN A 25 -28.92 -9.55 -25.41
CA ASN A 25 -29.89 -10.50 -25.90
C ASN A 25 -30.99 -10.84 -24.87
N LEU A 26 -30.79 -10.46 -23.58
CA LEU A 26 -31.76 -10.74 -22.54
C LEU A 26 -33.12 -10.09 -22.71
N PRO A 27 -33.25 -8.84 -23.21
CA PRO A 27 -34.57 -8.20 -23.40
C PRO A 27 -35.51 -9.00 -24.29
N LYS A 28 -35.01 -9.55 -25.41
CA LYS A 28 -35.81 -10.39 -26.31
C LYS A 28 -36.30 -11.67 -25.63
N LYS A 29 -35.40 -12.35 -24.90
CA LYS A 29 -35.73 -13.58 -24.16
C LYS A 29 -36.73 -13.30 -23.05
N ALA A 30 -36.49 -12.24 -22.24
CA ALA A 30 -37.38 -11.86 -21.14
C ALA A 30 -38.78 -11.49 -21.67
N PHE A 31 -38.85 -10.83 -22.80
CA PHE A 31 -40.12 -10.46 -23.42
C PHE A 31 -40.90 -11.68 -23.91
N ILE A 32 -40.25 -12.64 -24.55
CA ILE A 32 -40.88 -13.91 -25.00
C ILE A 32 -41.40 -14.71 -23.78
N GLU A 33 -40.62 -14.73 -22.68
CA GLU A 33 -41.03 -15.41 -21.45
C GLU A 33 -42.24 -14.72 -20.82
N LEU A 34 -42.22 -13.39 -20.72
CA LEU A 34 -43.37 -12.61 -20.25
C LEU A 34 -44.64 -12.90 -21.08
N GLN A 35 -44.52 -12.92 -22.41
CA GLN A 35 -45.59 -13.27 -23.31
C GLN A 35 -46.15 -14.68 -23.02
N SER A 36 -45.27 -15.66 -22.83
CA SER A 36 -45.65 -17.01 -22.50
C SER A 36 -46.45 -17.09 -21.16
N ILE A 37 -46.04 -16.33 -20.17
CA ILE A 37 -46.71 -16.25 -18.86
C ILE A 37 -48.12 -15.63 -19.05
N ILE A 38 -48.23 -14.53 -19.78
CA ILE A 38 -49.50 -13.85 -19.99
C ILE A 38 -50.46 -14.76 -20.76
N PHE A 39 -49.99 -15.47 -21.80
CA PHE A 39 -50.75 -16.40 -22.58
C PHE A 39 -51.25 -17.60 -21.74
N LYS A 40 -50.36 -18.24 -20.97
CA LYS A 40 -50.73 -19.34 -20.08
C LYS A 40 -51.79 -18.96 -19.05
N ASN A 41 -51.76 -17.75 -18.56
CA ASN A 41 -52.69 -17.26 -17.55
C ASN A 41 -53.94 -16.59 -18.19
N LYS A 42 -54.09 -16.57 -19.51
CA LYS A 42 -55.20 -15.94 -20.22
C LYS A 42 -55.52 -14.51 -19.77
N ILE A 43 -54.44 -13.70 -19.58
CA ILE A 43 -54.60 -12.35 -19.05
C ILE A 43 -55.07 -11.40 -20.14
N CYS A 44 -54.52 -11.50 -21.34
CA CYS A 44 -54.94 -10.73 -22.53
C CYS A 44 -54.50 -11.44 -23.81
N ASP A 45 -55.03 -10.97 -24.96
CA ASP A 45 -54.59 -11.37 -26.27
C ASP A 45 -53.47 -10.44 -26.75
N PHE A 46 -52.61 -10.97 -27.62
CA PHE A 46 -51.48 -10.25 -28.16
C PHE A 46 -51.68 -9.97 -29.68
N SER A 47 -51.23 -8.80 -30.10
CA SER A 47 -50.95 -8.54 -31.51
C SER A 47 -49.51 -8.92 -31.84
N ASP A 48 -49.13 -8.85 -33.11
CA ASP A 48 -47.76 -9.08 -33.55
C ASP A 48 -46.79 -8.06 -32.92
N PHE A 49 -45.56 -8.53 -32.71
CA PHE A 49 -44.50 -7.71 -32.11
C PHE A 49 -43.56 -7.17 -33.14
N ASN A 50 -43.22 -5.89 -32.99
CA ASN A 50 -42.13 -5.26 -33.72
C ASN A 50 -40.94 -5.02 -32.76
N PHE A 51 -39.78 -5.57 -33.13
CA PHE A 51 -38.52 -5.27 -32.48
C PHE A 51 -37.76 -4.25 -33.32
N SER A 52 -37.23 -3.22 -32.62
CA SER A 52 -36.31 -2.25 -33.26
C SER A 52 -35.00 -2.31 -32.51
N ASP A 53 -33.95 -2.71 -33.20
CA ASP A 53 -32.60 -2.81 -32.66
C ASP A 53 -31.66 -1.84 -33.37
N CYS A 54 -30.71 -1.24 -32.62
CA CYS A 54 -29.61 -0.49 -33.19
C CYS A 54 -28.36 -1.39 -33.23
N GLU A 55 -28.31 -2.33 -34.17
CA GLU A 55 -27.28 -3.37 -34.29
C GLU A 55 -25.86 -2.79 -34.34
N ASP A 56 -25.68 -1.63 -34.96
CA ASP A 56 -24.38 -0.93 -35.06
C ASP A 56 -23.76 -0.57 -33.70
N TYR A 57 -24.57 -0.44 -32.66
CA TYR A 57 -24.15 -0.07 -31.33
C TYR A 57 -24.09 -1.24 -30.34
N LEU A 58 -24.44 -2.45 -30.77
CA LEU A 58 -24.36 -3.63 -29.92
C LEU A 58 -22.89 -4.07 -29.76
N PRO A 59 -22.50 -4.50 -28.57
CA PRO A 59 -21.17 -5.06 -28.34
C PRO A 59 -20.93 -6.30 -29.18
N LYS A 60 -19.80 -6.37 -29.86
CA LYS A 60 -19.39 -7.58 -30.61
C LYS A 60 -18.83 -8.62 -29.65
N GLN A 61 -19.23 -9.89 -29.83
CA GLN A 61 -18.66 -11.02 -29.11
C GLN A 61 -17.17 -11.12 -29.45
N LYS A 62 -16.36 -11.35 -28.41
CA LYS A 62 -14.92 -11.53 -28.56
C LYS A 62 -14.60 -12.97 -28.91
N GLN A 63 -13.62 -13.14 -29.78
CA GLN A 63 -13.06 -14.42 -30.16
C GLN A 63 -11.64 -14.54 -29.65
N VAL A 64 -11.34 -15.59 -28.90
CA VAL A 64 -10.04 -15.80 -28.31
C VAL A 64 -9.51 -17.18 -28.69
N LYS A 65 -8.26 -17.22 -29.16
CA LYS A 65 -7.59 -18.49 -29.43
C LYS A 65 -7.21 -19.19 -28.13
N ILE A 66 -7.61 -20.43 -27.96
CA ILE A 66 -7.40 -21.24 -26.76
C ILE A 66 -6.30 -22.24 -27.00
N GLU A 67 -5.22 -22.16 -26.23
CA GLU A 67 -4.08 -23.07 -26.30
C GLU A 67 -4.15 -24.07 -25.12
N PHE A 68 -4.56 -25.31 -25.39
CA PHE A 68 -4.76 -26.33 -24.35
C PHE A 68 -3.48 -26.65 -23.56
N ASN A 69 -2.32 -26.67 -24.23
CA ASN A 69 -1.03 -26.90 -23.55
C ASN A 69 -0.70 -25.78 -22.56
N LYS A 70 -1.07 -24.53 -22.87
CA LYS A 70 -0.86 -23.41 -21.97
C LYS A 70 -1.81 -23.49 -20.76
N ILE A 71 -3.05 -23.95 -20.95
CA ILE A 71 -4.01 -24.21 -19.86
C ILE A 71 -3.40 -25.22 -18.88
N ARG A 72 -2.95 -26.39 -19.38
CA ARG A 72 -2.34 -27.43 -18.54
C ARG A 72 -1.12 -26.91 -17.78
N LYS A 73 -0.26 -26.16 -18.49
CA LYS A 73 0.95 -25.58 -17.86
C LYS A 73 0.63 -24.59 -16.75
N VAL A 74 -0.38 -23.76 -16.93
CA VAL A 74 -0.75 -22.72 -15.94
C VAL A 74 -1.49 -23.32 -14.75
N ILE A 75 -2.46 -24.22 -15.01
CA ILE A 75 -3.23 -24.88 -13.95
C ILE A 75 -2.38 -25.93 -13.22
N GLY A 76 -1.40 -26.51 -13.88
CA GLY A 76 -0.55 -27.57 -13.29
C GLY A 76 -1.21 -28.95 -13.27
N VAL A 77 -2.26 -29.16 -14.07
CA VAL A 77 -2.99 -30.43 -14.15
C VAL A 77 -3.04 -30.87 -15.61
N ASP A 78 -2.83 -32.16 -15.85
CA ASP A 78 -2.91 -32.78 -17.20
C ASP A 78 -4.39 -33.06 -17.58
N LEU A 79 -5.13 -32.01 -17.88
CA LEU A 79 -6.52 -32.11 -18.34
C LEU A 79 -6.56 -32.63 -19.78
N LYS A 80 -7.49 -33.57 -20.05
CA LYS A 80 -7.76 -34.04 -21.41
C LYS A 80 -8.40 -32.95 -22.25
N ASP A 81 -8.16 -32.94 -23.56
CA ASP A 81 -8.75 -31.98 -24.48
C ASP A 81 -10.28 -31.94 -24.38
N GLU A 82 -10.90 -33.15 -24.30
CA GLU A 82 -12.34 -33.30 -24.18
C GLU A 82 -12.90 -32.68 -22.91
N ASP A 83 -12.17 -32.73 -21.81
CA ASP A 83 -12.62 -32.15 -20.52
C ASP A 83 -12.49 -30.63 -20.58
N ILE A 84 -11.43 -30.08 -21.17
CA ILE A 84 -11.28 -28.63 -21.40
C ILE A 84 -12.45 -28.13 -22.29
N GLU A 85 -12.78 -28.83 -23.34
CA GLU A 85 -13.92 -28.49 -24.20
C GLU A 85 -15.25 -28.49 -23.45
N LYS A 86 -15.52 -29.53 -22.65
CA LYS A 86 -16.73 -29.58 -21.81
C LYS A 86 -16.81 -28.40 -20.85
N LEU A 87 -15.68 -28.03 -20.24
CA LEU A 87 -15.60 -26.89 -19.32
C LEU A 87 -15.90 -25.57 -20.07
N LEU A 88 -15.33 -25.38 -21.24
CA LEU A 88 -15.63 -24.20 -22.09
C LEU A 88 -17.12 -24.12 -22.49
N LEU A 89 -17.71 -25.25 -22.88
CA LEU A 89 -19.14 -25.31 -23.20
C LEU A 89 -20.04 -25.05 -21.97
N SER A 90 -19.61 -25.48 -20.79
CA SER A 90 -20.39 -25.29 -19.56
C SER A 90 -20.52 -23.83 -19.12
N ILE A 91 -19.56 -22.96 -19.51
CA ILE A 91 -19.64 -21.49 -19.30
C ILE A 91 -20.42 -20.78 -20.40
N GLY A 92 -20.97 -21.52 -21.35
CA GLY A 92 -21.77 -20.99 -22.45
C GLY A 92 -20.96 -20.45 -23.62
N CYS A 93 -19.67 -20.79 -23.72
CA CYS A 93 -18.84 -20.40 -24.88
C CYS A 93 -19.09 -21.31 -26.07
N ASP A 94 -19.13 -20.74 -27.25
CA ASP A 94 -19.02 -21.50 -28.52
C ASP A 94 -17.56 -21.81 -28.77
N PHE A 95 -17.20 -23.08 -28.91
CA PHE A 95 -15.82 -23.50 -29.15
C PHE A 95 -15.67 -24.24 -30.46
N ASN A 96 -14.82 -23.69 -31.33
CA ASN A 96 -14.49 -24.34 -32.60
C ASN A 96 -13.19 -25.17 -32.46
N LYS A 97 -13.32 -26.49 -32.47
CA LYS A 97 -12.21 -27.45 -32.35
C LYS A 97 -11.10 -27.27 -33.38
N LYS A 98 -11.47 -27.01 -34.65
CA LYS A 98 -10.50 -26.93 -35.76
C LYS A 98 -9.60 -25.68 -35.65
N SER A 99 -10.20 -24.55 -35.30
CA SER A 99 -9.48 -23.28 -35.20
C SER A 99 -8.97 -23.02 -33.75
N GLN A 100 -9.44 -23.79 -32.77
CA GLN A 100 -9.21 -23.56 -31.35
C GLN A 100 -9.63 -22.16 -30.89
N ILE A 101 -10.73 -21.66 -31.43
CA ILE A 101 -11.28 -20.35 -31.08
C ILE A 101 -12.50 -20.55 -30.17
N ALA A 102 -12.49 -19.89 -29.02
CA ALA A 102 -13.65 -19.72 -28.15
C ALA A 102 -14.29 -18.36 -28.40
N THR A 103 -15.61 -18.35 -28.58
CA THR A 103 -16.43 -17.13 -28.65
C THR A 103 -17.18 -16.97 -27.34
N ASN A 104 -17.04 -15.83 -26.67
CA ASN A 104 -17.70 -15.58 -25.40
C ASN A 104 -19.22 -15.41 -25.59
N PRO A 105 -20.05 -15.84 -24.62
CA PRO A 105 -21.49 -15.55 -24.63
C PRO A 105 -21.77 -14.05 -24.46
N SER A 106 -22.92 -13.60 -24.89
CA SER A 106 -23.32 -12.18 -24.90
C SER A 106 -23.37 -11.52 -23.52
N TYR A 107 -23.44 -12.30 -22.44
CA TYR A 107 -23.47 -11.83 -21.05
C TYR A 107 -22.11 -11.85 -20.34
N ARG A 108 -21.03 -12.35 -20.99
CA ARG A 108 -19.68 -12.43 -20.41
C ARG A 108 -18.77 -11.42 -21.10
N PHE A 109 -18.79 -10.19 -20.61
CA PHE A 109 -17.95 -9.10 -21.11
C PHE A 109 -16.50 -9.18 -20.64
N ASP A 110 -16.27 -9.93 -19.57
CA ASP A 110 -14.99 -10.17 -18.92
C ASP A 110 -14.08 -11.10 -19.73
N LEU A 111 -14.64 -12.11 -20.44
CA LEU A 111 -13.87 -13.07 -21.23
C LEU A 111 -13.27 -12.43 -22.48
N SER A 112 -12.06 -11.92 -22.36
CA SER A 112 -11.45 -11.11 -23.43
C SER A 112 -10.06 -11.56 -23.84
N ILE A 113 -9.36 -12.29 -22.99
CA ILE A 113 -8.02 -12.82 -23.23
C ILE A 113 -7.93 -14.28 -22.80
N HIS A 114 -6.89 -14.97 -23.24
CA HIS A 114 -6.69 -16.38 -22.92
C HIS A 114 -6.64 -16.68 -21.42
N ALA A 115 -6.10 -15.74 -20.61
CA ALA A 115 -6.02 -15.89 -19.16
C ALA A 115 -7.39 -15.99 -18.49
N ASP A 116 -8.38 -15.24 -18.96
CA ASP A 116 -9.75 -15.26 -18.45
C ASP A 116 -10.37 -16.67 -18.59
N TYR A 117 -10.10 -17.34 -19.71
CA TYR A 117 -10.57 -18.72 -19.94
C TYR A 117 -9.83 -19.74 -19.05
N ILE A 118 -8.54 -19.54 -18.77
CA ILE A 118 -7.79 -20.38 -17.82
C ILE A 118 -8.41 -20.26 -16.43
N GLU A 119 -8.73 -19.03 -16.00
CA GLU A 119 -9.38 -18.78 -14.72
C GLU A 119 -10.71 -19.54 -14.59
N GLU A 120 -11.57 -19.42 -15.60
CA GLU A 120 -12.86 -20.09 -15.61
C GLU A 120 -12.74 -21.61 -15.59
N ILE A 121 -11.83 -22.17 -16.39
CA ILE A 121 -11.56 -23.60 -16.40
C ILE A 121 -11.08 -24.06 -15.03
N ALA A 122 -10.14 -23.36 -14.40
CA ALA A 122 -9.65 -23.69 -13.06
C ALA A 122 -10.77 -23.59 -12.01
N ARG A 123 -11.63 -22.58 -12.11
CA ARG A 123 -12.75 -22.36 -11.19
C ARG A 123 -13.78 -23.48 -11.26
N ILE A 124 -14.16 -23.92 -12.48
CA ILE A 124 -15.17 -24.97 -12.66
C ILE A 124 -14.58 -26.35 -12.37
N TYR A 125 -13.31 -26.57 -12.74
CA TYR A 125 -12.58 -27.79 -12.36
C TYR A 125 -12.52 -27.95 -10.85
N GLY A 126 -12.44 -26.85 -10.11
CA GLY A 126 -12.35 -26.77 -8.66
C GLY A 126 -10.92 -26.65 -8.19
N TYR A 127 -10.63 -25.57 -7.46
CA TYR A 127 -9.28 -25.31 -6.93
C TYR A 127 -8.80 -26.42 -5.98
N ASP A 128 -9.71 -27.05 -5.24
CA ASP A 128 -9.40 -28.16 -4.33
C ASP A 128 -8.92 -29.43 -5.07
N ASN A 129 -9.24 -29.55 -6.36
CA ASN A 129 -8.80 -30.65 -7.20
C ASN A 129 -7.39 -30.43 -7.81
N ILE A 130 -6.82 -29.23 -7.63
CA ILE A 130 -5.48 -28.91 -8.13
C ILE A 130 -4.46 -29.37 -7.08
N PRO A 131 -3.52 -30.28 -7.46
CA PRO A 131 -2.57 -30.82 -6.50
C PRO A 131 -1.60 -29.75 -6.02
N ILE A 132 -1.33 -29.73 -4.71
CA ILE A 132 -0.28 -28.92 -4.12
C ILE A 132 1.07 -29.55 -4.46
N VAL A 133 1.85 -28.87 -5.26
CA VAL A 133 3.20 -29.32 -5.64
C VAL A 133 4.24 -28.51 -4.87
N SER A 134 5.08 -29.19 -4.09
CA SER A 134 6.23 -28.55 -3.46
C SER A 134 7.35 -28.38 -4.47
N GLU A 135 7.64 -27.14 -4.85
CA GLU A 135 8.81 -26.86 -5.68
C GLU A 135 10.10 -26.96 -4.87
N LYS A 136 11.09 -27.64 -5.44
CA LYS A 136 12.45 -27.62 -4.91
C LYS A 136 13.14 -26.36 -5.42
N ILE A 137 13.16 -25.32 -4.57
CA ILE A 137 13.85 -24.08 -4.88
C ILE A 137 15.20 -24.10 -4.19
N ASN A 138 16.27 -23.84 -4.92
CA ASN A 138 17.57 -23.53 -4.32
C ASN A 138 17.46 -22.17 -3.66
N ILE A 139 17.36 -22.14 -2.32
CA ILE A 139 17.31 -20.91 -1.55
C ILE A 139 18.74 -20.38 -1.45
N GLU A 140 19.09 -19.44 -2.29
CA GLU A 140 20.26 -18.60 -2.08
C GLU A 140 19.86 -17.41 -1.21
N PRO A 141 20.51 -17.20 -0.05
CA PRO A 141 20.21 -16.04 0.77
C PRO A 141 20.51 -14.77 -0.01
N SER A 142 19.48 -13.98 -0.29
CA SER A 142 19.66 -12.69 -0.94
C SER A 142 20.50 -11.77 -0.07
N LYS A 143 21.44 -11.04 -0.67
CA LYS A 143 22.20 -10.02 0.05
C LYS A 143 21.23 -8.96 0.57
N GLN A 144 21.24 -8.76 1.88
CA GLN A 144 20.41 -7.75 2.50
C GLN A 144 20.73 -6.36 1.91
N TYR A 145 19.70 -5.62 1.50
CA TYR A 145 19.87 -4.27 0.95
C TYR A 145 20.57 -3.37 1.98
N PRO A 146 21.72 -2.75 1.63
CA PRO A 146 22.56 -2.05 2.62
C PRO A 146 21.84 -0.99 3.46
N PRO A 147 20.94 -0.14 2.94
CA PRO A 147 20.17 0.79 3.75
C PRO A 147 19.32 0.11 4.82
N PHE A 148 18.74 -1.06 4.52
CA PHE A 148 17.93 -1.80 5.48
C PHE A 148 18.78 -2.30 6.66
N LYS A 149 19.99 -2.80 6.38
CA LYS A 149 20.93 -3.18 7.43
C LYS A 149 21.31 -1.99 8.32
N MET A 150 21.50 -0.80 7.75
CA MET A 150 21.79 0.41 8.52
C MET A 150 20.62 0.78 9.44
N ILE A 151 19.40 0.79 8.91
CA ILE A 151 18.19 1.09 9.69
C ILE A 151 18.05 0.10 10.86
N ASN A 152 18.25 -1.18 10.64
CA ASN A 152 18.20 -2.18 11.71
C ASN A 152 19.30 -1.96 12.77
N THR A 153 20.49 -1.56 12.34
CA THR A 153 21.55 -1.20 13.31
C THR A 153 21.16 0.00 14.18
N ILE A 154 20.54 1.03 13.56
CA ILE A 154 20.04 2.20 14.29
C ILE A 154 18.95 1.80 15.28
N LYS A 155 17.98 0.99 14.84
CA LYS A 155 16.89 0.50 15.68
C LYS A 155 17.41 -0.28 16.90
N ASN A 156 18.34 -1.20 16.67
CA ASN A 156 18.95 -1.99 17.74
C ASN A 156 19.72 -1.10 18.75
N TYR A 157 20.46 -0.11 18.25
CA TYR A 157 21.13 0.85 19.11
C TYR A 157 20.15 1.62 19.99
N LEU A 158 19.08 2.17 19.40
CA LEU A 158 18.08 2.92 20.13
C LEU A 158 17.32 2.05 21.13
N TYR A 159 16.94 0.84 20.75
CA TYR A 159 16.30 -0.12 21.64
C TYR A 159 17.17 -0.42 22.87
N ASN A 160 18.46 -0.71 22.66
CA ASN A 160 19.39 -0.99 23.76
C ASN A 160 19.63 0.22 24.68
N ASN A 161 19.34 1.44 24.22
CA ASN A 161 19.40 2.69 25.00
C ASN A 161 18.02 3.10 25.57
N GLY A 162 17.03 2.19 25.56
CA GLY A 162 15.73 2.40 26.18
C GLY A 162 14.77 3.30 25.38
N TYR A 163 14.98 3.44 24.07
CA TYR A 163 14.04 4.13 23.20
C TYR A 163 12.97 3.18 22.68
N TYR A 164 11.73 3.64 22.63
CA TYR A 164 10.60 2.91 22.07
C TYR A 164 10.29 3.41 20.66
N GLU A 165 10.12 2.49 19.71
CA GLU A 165 9.72 2.81 18.35
C GLU A 165 8.23 3.20 18.30
N CYS A 166 7.95 4.32 17.65
CA CYS A 166 6.59 4.73 17.32
C CYS A 166 6.41 4.67 15.79
N ILE A 167 5.21 4.29 15.36
CA ILE A 167 4.80 4.30 13.96
C ILE A 167 3.53 5.14 13.87
N ASN A 168 3.65 6.31 13.20
CA ASN A 168 2.57 7.26 13.08
C ASN A 168 2.09 7.39 11.64
N TYR A 169 0.85 7.85 11.46
CA TYR A 169 0.32 8.16 10.14
C TYR A 169 1.11 9.27 9.45
N SER A 170 1.24 9.13 8.13
CA SER A 170 1.87 10.17 7.29
C SER A 170 0.97 11.39 7.07
N PHE A 171 -0.31 11.30 7.43
CA PHE A 171 -1.28 12.37 7.30
C PHE A 171 -1.45 13.08 8.63
N VAL A 172 -1.45 14.39 8.58
CA VAL A 172 -1.57 15.28 9.75
C VAL A 172 -2.57 16.41 9.46
N ASN A 173 -3.01 17.09 10.52
CA ASN A 173 -3.83 18.30 10.41
C ASN A 173 -2.99 19.57 10.60
N ASP A 174 -3.61 20.72 10.33
CA ASP A 174 -2.99 22.05 10.50
C ASP A 174 -2.60 22.31 11.96
N ASP A 175 -3.49 21.98 12.91
CA ASP A 175 -3.28 22.23 14.35
C ASP A 175 -2.04 21.53 14.92
N SER A 176 -1.61 20.43 14.28
CA SER A 176 -0.42 19.70 14.74
C SER A 176 0.89 20.45 14.53
N LEU A 177 0.87 21.62 13.90
CA LEU A 177 2.05 22.33 13.45
C LEU A 177 2.10 23.77 13.95
N GLU A 178 0.95 24.45 14.03
CA GLU A 178 0.84 25.84 14.48
C GLU A 178 1.12 25.97 15.98
N ASN A 179 0.77 24.96 16.76
CA ASN A 179 0.98 24.93 18.21
C ASN A 179 2.42 24.64 18.65
N PHE A 180 3.27 24.23 17.70
CA PHE A 180 4.70 24.08 17.96
C PHE A 180 5.41 25.36 17.53
N ASN A 181 6.15 26.00 18.45
CA ASN A 181 6.99 27.18 18.19
C ASN A 181 8.14 26.84 17.21
N TRP A 182 7.78 26.37 16.02
CA TRP A 182 8.69 25.88 15.00
C TRP A 182 9.08 27.04 14.07
N LYS A 183 10.19 27.71 14.37
CA LYS A 183 10.67 28.88 13.61
C LYS A 183 11.45 28.55 12.33
N HIS A 184 11.34 27.34 11.78
CA HIS A 184 12.08 27.02 10.55
C HIS A 184 11.15 26.96 9.34
N GLU A 185 11.38 27.85 8.38
CA GLU A 185 10.65 27.94 7.10
C GLU A 185 10.69 26.65 6.28
N GLU A 186 11.74 25.82 6.44
CA GLU A 186 11.90 24.53 5.75
C GLU A 186 10.86 23.47 6.11
N PHE A 187 10.20 23.59 7.25
CA PHE A 187 9.19 22.62 7.72
C PHE A 187 7.75 23.03 7.40
N ASN A 188 7.53 24.20 6.83
CA ASN A 188 6.18 24.74 6.55
C ASN A 188 5.60 24.33 5.19
N LEU A 189 6.35 23.57 4.37
CA LEU A 189 5.90 23.11 3.05
C LEU A 189 5.05 21.85 3.17
N HIS A 190 3.89 21.96 3.79
CA HIS A 190 2.94 20.86 3.86
C HIS A 190 2.22 20.70 2.53
N ARG A 191 2.32 19.49 1.96
CA ARG A 191 1.54 19.13 0.79
C ARG A 191 0.11 18.83 1.21
N LYS A 192 -0.81 19.70 0.83
CA LYS A 192 -2.24 19.50 1.04
C LYS A 192 -2.76 18.38 0.15
N ILE A 193 -3.62 17.52 0.70
CA ILE A 193 -4.26 16.43 -0.02
C ILE A 193 -5.53 16.97 -0.64
N THR A 194 -5.74 16.74 -1.94
CA THR A 194 -6.88 17.30 -2.68
C THR A 194 -8.22 16.67 -2.25
N ASN A 195 -8.20 15.36 -1.93
CA ASN A 195 -9.40 14.57 -1.59
C ASN A 195 -9.19 13.82 -0.27
N TYR A 196 -8.90 14.55 0.80
CA TYR A 196 -8.73 13.99 2.13
C TYR A 196 -10.03 13.36 2.66
N MET A 197 -9.91 12.30 3.45
CA MET A 197 -11.05 11.59 4.05
C MET A 197 -11.56 12.27 5.33
N SER A 198 -10.68 12.98 6.05
CA SER A 198 -10.97 13.67 7.31
C SER A 198 -10.18 14.96 7.39
N LEU A 199 -10.74 15.99 8.05
CA LEU A 199 -10.05 17.25 8.32
C LEU A 199 -8.78 17.05 9.16
N GLU A 200 -8.74 16.01 9.98
CA GLU A 200 -7.59 15.66 10.80
C GLU A 200 -6.43 15.06 9.99
N GLN A 201 -6.67 14.72 8.72
CA GLN A 201 -5.71 14.02 7.84
C GLN A 201 -5.64 14.71 6.47
N ASN A 202 -5.58 16.05 6.46
CA ASN A 202 -5.67 16.84 5.23
C ASN A 202 -4.31 17.21 4.62
N LYS A 203 -3.20 16.92 5.30
CA LYS A 203 -1.84 17.25 4.85
C LYS A 203 -0.88 16.09 5.05
N LEU A 204 0.17 16.06 4.25
CA LEU A 204 1.32 15.16 4.45
C LEU A 204 2.27 15.79 5.47
N ARG A 205 2.79 14.97 6.40
CA ARG A 205 3.72 15.43 7.44
C ARG A 205 5.06 15.88 6.86
N SER A 206 5.57 17.01 7.32
CA SER A 206 6.92 17.51 6.98
C SER A 206 7.97 17.17 8.04
N ASN A 207 7.53 16.72 9.22
CA ASN A 207 8.40 16.29 10.33
C ASN A 207 7.75 15.15 11.11
N LEU A 208 8.52 14.44 11.93
CA LEU A 208 8.03 13.35 12.79
C LEU A 208 7.82 13.81 14.24
N ALA A 209 8.43 14.93 14.63
CA ALA A 209 8.44 15.38 16.03
C ALA A 209 7.03 15.68 16.58
N SER A 210 6.17 16.28 15.76
CA SER A 210 4.80 16.62 16.17
C SER A 210 3.99 15.38 16.56
N SER A 211 4.11 14.30 15.80
CA SER A 211 3.43 13.04 16.09
C SER A 211 4.01 12.35 17.34
N LEU A 212 5.34 12.35 17.48
CA LEU A 212 6.01 11.78 18.64
C LEU A 212 5.67 12.53 19.95
N ILE A 213 5.58 13.87 19.91
CA ILE A 213 5.18 14.66 21.08
C ILE A 213 3.72 14.38 21.44
N LYS A 214 2.82 14.24 20.45
CA LYS A 214 1.44 13.82 20.72
C LYS A 214 1.36 12.43 21.34
N ASN A 215 2.22 11.50 20.94
CA ASN A 215 2.31 10.18 21.56
C ASN A 215 2.74 10.28 23.04
N ILE A 216 3.72 11.15 23.36
CA ILE A 216 4.13 11.39 24.74
C ILE A 216 2.97 11.99 25.55
N GLU A 217 2.29 13.00 25.02
CA GLU A 217 1.15 13.61 25.70
C GLU A 217 0.01 12.62 25.93
N PHE A 218 -0.28 11.77 24.96
CA PHE A 218 -1.28 10.71 25.12
C PHE A 218 -0.87 9.75 26.25
N ASN A 219 0.38 9.29 26.27
CA ASN A 219 0.88 8.38 27.29
C ASN A 219 0.94 9.04 28.68
N ASN A 220 1.29 10.32 28.77
CA ASN A 220 1.23 11.08 30.01
C ASN A 220 -0.17 11.11 30.63
N ASN A 221 -1.22 11.09 29.81
CA ASN A 221 -2.60 11.13 30.30
C ASN A 221 -3.12 9.74 30.73
N VAL A 222 -2.52 8.67 30.22
CA VAL A 222 -2.96 7.29 30.47
C VAL A 222 -2.08 6.61 31.54
N ASN A 223 -0.78 6.89 31.53
CA ASN A 223 0.19 6.23 32.40
C ASN A 223 0.76 7.20 33.43
N SER A 224 1.19 6.66 34.56
CA SER A 224 1.91 7.40 35.60
C SER A 224 3.39 7.61 35.29
N GLU A 225 3.91 7.05 34.20
CA GLU A 225 5.29 7.24 33.80
C GLU A 225 5.58 8.70 33.47
N LYS A 226 6.74 9.18 33.94
CA LYS A 226 7.15 10.58 33.79
C LYS A 226 8.33 10.75 32.84
N SER A 227 8.80 9.67 32.24
CA SER A 227 9.99 9.66 31.39
C SER A 227 9.71 8.91 30.09
N TYR A 228 9.98 9.55 28.99
CA TYR A 228 9.72 8.99 27.65
C TYR A 228 10.93 9.17 26.74
N ARG A 229 11.27 8.12 26.01
CA ARG A 229 12.28 8.09 24.94
C ARG A 229 11.64 7.44 23.72
N PHE A 230 11.05 8.26 22.85
CA PHE A 230 10.37 7.78 21.67
C PHE A 230 11.17 8.10 20.41
N TYR A 231 11.13 7.23 19.43
CA TYR A 231 11.72 7.48 18.13
C TYR A 231 10.84 6.95 17.00
N GLU A 232 11.03 7.52 15.83
CA GLU A 232 10.45 7.04 14.58
C GLU A 232 11.47 7.20 13.45
N ILE A 233 11.58 6.16 12.59
CA ILE A 233 12.34 6.21 11.33
C ILE A 233 11.34 6.11 10.20
N SER A 234 11.11 7.20 9.49
CA SER A 234 10.11 7.24 8.45
C SER A 234 10.34 8.37 7.46
N SER A 235 9.48 8.41 6.43
CA SER A 235 9.53 9.45 5.41
C SER A 235 8.82 10.71 5.86
N VAL A 236 9.41 11.84 5.52
CA VAL A 236 8.82 13.18 5.61
C VAL A 236 8.66 13.78 4.20
N PHE A 237 7.66 14.61 4.03
CA PHE A 237 7.20 15.12 2.75
C PHE A 237 7.32 16.63 2.71
N SER A 238 8.54 17.11 2.44
CA SER A 238 8.84 18.52 2.16
C SER A 238 8.88 18.76 0.64
N GLU A 239 9.78 19.59 0.14
CA GLU A 239 10.06 19.72 -1.29
C GLU A 239 10.52 18.37 -1.89
N LYS A 240 11.27 17.60 -1.13
CA LYS A 240 11.76 16.26 -1.47
C LYS A 240 11.25 15.24 -0.47
N LEU A 241 11.03 14.03 -0.96
CA LEU A 241 10.80 12.88 -0.09
C LEU A 241 12.12 12.52 0.59
N GLU A 242 12.14 12.57 1.91
CA GLU A 242 13.32 12.26 2.71
C GLU A 242 13.00 11.26 3.81
N GLN A 243 13.92 10.33 4.07
CA GLN A 243 13.83 9.43 5.20
C GLN A 243 14.67 9.98 6.36
N VAL A 244 14.03 10.16 7.51
CA VAL A 244 14.66 10.73 8.70
C VAL A 244 14.45 9.84 9.92
N LEU A 245 15.40 9.88 10.84
CA LEU A 245 15.24 9.44 12.22
C LEU A 245 14.87 10.67 13.05
N THR A 246 13.81 10.59 13.83
CA THR A 246 13.53 11.57 14.89
C THR A 246 13.45 10.88 16.23
N CYS A 247 14.19 11.39 17.21
CA CYS A 247 14.10 10.99 18.60
C CYS A 247 13.52 12.13 19.43
N VAL A 248 12.59 11.82 20.33
CA VAL A 248 12.01 12.78 21.27
C VAL A 248 12.16 12.21 22.67
N VAL A 249 12.72 13.02 23.57
CA VAL A 249 12.84 12.68 24.97
C VAL A 249 12.17 13.73 25.85
N ASN A 250 11.53 13.28 26.92
CA ASN A 250 10.84 14.14 27.88
C ASN A 250 10.87 13.50 29.27
N GLY A 251 10.98 14.32 30.29
CA GLY A 251 10.99 13.86 31.70
C GLY A 251 12.38 13.63 32.26
N ASP A 252 12.50 12.61 33.08
CA ASP A 252 13.71 12.34 33.82
C ASP A 252 14.49 11.20 33.16
N LYS A 253 15.81 11.37 33.03
CA LYS A 253 16.72 10.36 32.49
C LYS A 253 16.86 9.17 33.42
N GLU A 254 17.00 9.49 34.70
CA GLU A 254 17.13 8.53 35.79
C GLU A 254 16.25 8.98 36.97
N ASP A 255 15.54 8.02 37.56
CA ASP A 255 14.78 8.24 38.76
C ASP A 255 15.76 8.38 39.98
N GLU A 256 15.33 9.13 40.98
CA GLU A 256 16.07 9.25 42.19
C GLU A 256 16.21 7.88 42.89
N ASN A 257 17.43 7.50 43.18
CA ASN A 257 17.76 6.29 43.93
C ASN A 257 18.76 6.57 45.03
N TRP A 258 19.13 5.55 45.83
CA TRP A 258 20.01 5.69 46.94
C TRP A 258 21.42 6.21 46.59
N SER A 259 21.86 6.06 45.31
CA SER A 259 23.19 6.45 44.82
C SER A 259 23.21 7.68 43.94
N SER A 260 22.07 8.06 43.34
CA SER A 260 22.03 9.17 42.39
C SER A 260 20.80 10.04 42.59
N LYS A 261 20.98 11.35 42.40
CA LYS A 261 19.89 12.32 42.35
C LYS A 261 19.19 12.24 40.98
N LYS A 262 17.93 12.59 41.01
CA LYS A 262 17.11 12.72 39.78
C LYS A 262 17.78 13.62 38.74
N GLN A 263 17.97 13.08 37.54
CA GLN A 263 18.57 13.81 36.43
C GLN A 263 17.55 13.94 35.28
N LYS A 264 17.47 15.13 34.71
CA LYS A 264 16.66 15.38 33.52
C LYS A 264 17.46 15.13 32.25
N PHE A 265 16.77 14.82 31.16
CA PHE A 265 17.39 14.80 29.86
C PHE A 265 17.93 16.17 29.46
N ASP A 266 19.11 16.17 28.82
CA ASP A 266 19.72 17.33 28.24
C ASP A 266 20.11 17.13 26.77
N LYS A 267 20.66 18.18 26.14
CA LYS A 267 21.08 18.12 24.74
C LYS A 267 22.23 17.14 24.48
N TYR A 268 23.05 16.87 25.49
CA TYR A 268 24.17 15.95 25.37
C TYR A 268 23.69 14.51 25.23
N ASP A 269 22.57 14.15 25.83
CA ASP A 269 21.97 12.83 25.67
C ASP A 269 21.63 12.53 24.20
N LEU A 270 21.03 13.49 23.51
CA LEU A 270 20.74 13.36 22.07
C LEU A 270 21.99 13.50 21.20
N THR A 271 22.96 14.31 21.62
CA THR A 271 24.26 14.45 20.94
C THR A 271 25.01 13.12 20.95
N THR A 272 24.99 12.39 22.07
CA THR A 272 25.59 11.06 22.19
C THR A 272 25.00 10.08 21.17
N VAL A 273 23.69 10.12 20.92
CA VAL A 273 23.06 9.30 19.89
C VAL A 273 23.69 9.56 18.51
N VAL A 274 23.89 10.83 18.15
CA VAL A 274 24.51 11.22 16.87
C VAL A 274 25.96 10.75 16.78
N GLU A 275 26.74 10.94 17.85
CA GLU A 275 28.14 10.53 17.91
C GLU A 275 28.33 9.03 17.80
N ASP A 276 27.51 8.27 18.50
CA ASP A 276 27.59 6.81 18.48
C ASP A 276 27.16 6.26 17.13
N LEU A 277 26.09 6.79 16.53
CA LEU A 277 25.71 6.40 15.17
C LEU A 277 26.83 6.77 14.16
N GLY A 278 27.48 7.93 14.33
CA GLY A 278 28.65 8.29 13.54
C GLY A 278 29.77 7.26 13.66
N LYS A 279 30.13 6.84 14.89
CA LYS A 279 31.13 5.80 15.16
C LYS A 279 30.73 4.46 14.52
N PHE A 280 29.49 4.00 14.70
CA PHE A 280 29.02 2.74 14.12
C PHE A 280 29.12 2.69 12.59
N PHE A 281 28.88 3.80 11.93
CA PHE A 281 28.93 3.87 10.47
C PHE A 281 30.26 4.39 9.91
N GLY A 282 31.18 4.77 10.77
CA GLY A 282 32.47 5.34 10.38
C GLY A 282 32.34 6.70 9.67
N VAL A 283 31.34 7.48 10.05
CA VAL A 283 31.05 8.81 9.52
C VAL A 283 31.32 9.83 10.62
N ASP A 284 32.16 10.84 10.30
CA ASP A 284 32.41 11.93 11.22
C ASP A 284 31.13 12.74 11.51
N LYS A 285 30.94 13.17 12.76
CA LYS A 285 29.77 13.93 13.21
C LYS A 285 29.53 15.19 12.36
N SER A 286 30.60 15.86 11.92
CA SER A 286 30.54 17.07 11.10
C SER A 286 29.96 16.83 9.69
N LYS A 287 29.94 15.58 9.25
CA LYS A 287 29.37 15.15 7.95
C LYS A 287 27.95 14.62 8.08
N LEU A 288 27.40 14.58 9.30
CA LEU A 288 26.02 14.16 9.54
C LEU A 288 25.10 15.39 9.46
N ASP A 289 24.00 15.21 8.74
CA ASP A 289 22.93 16.20 8.66
C ASP A 289 21.93 15.93 9.76
N TYR A 290 22.01 16.69 10.85
CA TYR A 290 21.16 16.55 12.01
C TYR A 290 20.88 17.89 12.69
N VAL A 291 19.77 17.92 13.43
CA VAL A 291 19.34 19.08 14.23
C VAL A 291 18.87 18.61 15.60
N ILE A 292 19.31 19.28 16.66
CA ILE A 292 18.81 19.08 18.01
C ILE A 292 18.15 20.38 18.48
N LYS A 293 16.90 20.30 18.93
CA LYS A 293 16.10 21.46 19.34
C LYS A 293 15.32 21.22 20.61
N ASP A 294 15.05 22.31 21.31
CA ASP A 294 14.04 22.38 22.36
C ASP A 294 12.72 22.77 21.74
N ILE A 295 11.68 22.01 21.97
CA ILE A 295 10.32 22.31 21.56
C ILE A 295 9.47 22.47 22.79
N TYR A 296 8.67 23.53 22.81
CA TYR A 296 7.73 23.78 23.89
C TYR A 296 6.31 23.53 23.39
N TYR A 297 5.60 22.62 24.06
CA TYR A 297 4.24 22.29 23.77
C TYR A 297 3.46 22.08 25.08
N ASN A 298 2.27 22.67 25.22
CA ASN A 298 1.46 22.59 26.43
C ASN A 298 2.26 22.92 27.74
N LYS A 299 3.10 23.95 27.70
CA LYS A 299 3.98 24.38 28.80
C LYS A 299 5.05 23.35 29.22
N LYS A 300 5.24 22.29 28.47
CA LYS A 300 6.31 21.29 28.69
C LYS A 300 7.41 21.45 27.65
N GLN A 301 8.63 21.09 28.04
CA GLN A 301 9.81 21.11 27.19
C GLN A 301 10.07 19.68 26.68
N TYR A 302 10.32 19.56 25.38
CA TYR A 302 10.70 18.33 24.69
C TYR A 302 12.03 18.55 24.00
N LEU A 303 12.95 17.62 24.17
CA LEU A 303 14.20 17.61 23.42
C LEU A 303 14.02 16.73 22.20
N VAL A 304 14.32 17.26 21.03
CA VAL A 304 14.10 16.62 19.74
C VAL A 304 15.39 16.57 18.95
N LEU A 305 15.77 15.39 18.51
CA LEU A 305 16.79 15.14 17.51
C LEU A 305 16.12 14.74 16.21
N THR A 306 16.51 15.35 15.11
CA THR A 306 16.19 14.87 13.76
C THR A 306 17.49 14.66 12.98
N LEU A 307 17.67 13.47 12.40
CA LEU A 307 18.85 13.04 11.64
C LEU A 307 18.40 12.55 10.26
N SER A 308 19.00 13.07 9.19
CA SER A 308 18.75 12.60 7.82
C SER A 308 19.39 11.22 7.60
N ILE A 309 18.57 10.20 7.43
CA ILE A 309 19.02 8.85 7.07
C ILE A 309 19.55 8.83 5.63
N SER A 310 18.90 9.59 4.76
CA SER A 310 19.31 9.72 3.36
C SER A 310 20.72 10.34 3.23
N ALA A 311 21.03 11.35 4.04
CA ALA A 311 22.36 11.95 4.10
C ALA A 311 23.39 10.99 4.70
N LEU A 312 23.07 10.28 5.77
CA LEU A 312 23.92 9.28 6.39
C LEU A 312 24.31 8.17 5.39
N ILE A 313 23.36 7.65 4.63
CA ILE A 313 23.61 6.64 3.60
C ILE A 313 24.57 7.17 2.53
N LYS A 314 24.36 8.40 2.06
CA LYS A 314 25.23 9.06 1.06
C LYS A 314 26.65 9.26 1.59
N ALA A 315 26.78 9.75 2.82
CA ALA A 315 28.08 9.98 3.46
C ALA A 315 28.86 8.67 3.59
N LYS A 316 28.22 7.59 4.02
CA LYS A 316 28.85 6.27 4.11
C LYS A 316 29.31 5.73 2.76
N LYS A 317 28.48 5.85 1.70
CA LYS A 317 28.85 5.43 0.35
C LYS A 317 30.10 6.18 -0.14
N LYS A 318 30.13 7.49 0.03
CA LYS A 318 31.27 8.33 -0.37
C LYS A 318 32.57 7.90 0.31
N ILE A 319 32.52 7.60 1.61
CA ILE A 319 33.70 7.11 2.35
C ILE A 319 34.17 5.74 1.84
N GLN A 320 33.25 4.86 1.46
CA GLN A 320 33.59 3.55 0.88
C GLN A 320 34.25 3.71 -0.49
N GLU A 321 33.75 4.59 -1.33
CA GLU A 321 34.33 4.91 -2.65
C GLU A 321 35.73 5.53 -2.51
N GLU A 322 35.91 6.49 -1.61
CA GLU A 322 37.21 7.11 -1.33
C GLU A 322 38.25 6.09 -0.84
N LYS A 323 37.84 5.15 0.02
CA LYS A 323 38.73 4.04 0.45
C LYS A 323 39.09 3.12 -0.70
N PHE A 324 38.14 2.77 -1.55
CA PHE A 324 38.39 1.90 -2.72
C PHE A 324 39.36 2.54 -3.70
N ILE A 325 39.22 3.84 -3.98
CA ILE A 325 40.13 4.59 -4.86
C ILE A 325 41.57 4.63 -4.28
N ASN A 326 41.68 4.78 -2.97
CA ASN A 326 43.00 4.80 -2.30
C ASN A 326 43.67 3.40 -2.31
N TYR A 327 42.91 2.30 -2.19
CA TYR A 327 43.44 0.94 -2.33
C TYR A 327 43.84 0.59 -3.78
N SER A 328 43.19 1.17 -4.78
CA SER A 328 43.53 0.94 -6.18
C SER A 328 44.75 1.75 -6.69
N LYS A 329 45.27 2.67 -5.87
CA LYS A 329 46.46 3.47 -6.16
C LYS A 329 47.72 2.98 -5.43
N LEU A 330 47.59 1.96 -4.58
CA LEU A 330 48.68 1.21 -3.96
C LEU A 330 48.95 -0.06 -4.74
#